data_6a3f833364742007cebfb4e7c936e123
#
_entry.id   6a3f833364742007cebfb4e7c936e123
#
_cell.length_a   1.000
_cell.length_b   1.000
_cell.length_c   1.000
_cell.angle_alpha   90.00
_cell.angle_beta   90.00
_cell.angle_gamma   90.00
#
_symmetry.space_group_name_H-M   'P 1'
#
loop_
_entity.id
_entity.type
_entity.pdbx_description
1 polymer ?
#
loop_
_entity_poly.entity_id
_entity_poly.type
_entity_poly.pdbx_seq_one_letter_code
_entity_poly.pdbx_strand_id
1 'polypeptide(L)'
;MPTIAASSSVSVLPARHHSPAIDASGLVKTFGSLRALDGLDLDVETGRIHGFLGPNGAGKSTTIRVLLGMYRRDSGVVRVLGMDPRYDAERITRRCAYVPGDVALWPTLTGAQTLDALAALRSGRDRTREADLIEAFRLDPHKPVRSYSKGNRQKVMLVAALAAPCDLVILDEPTSGLDPLQAEVFVEAVRYAAGQGRTV
;
A
#
# COMPACT_ATOMS: atom_id res chain seq x y z
N MET A 1 -56.55 -23.05 -29.81
CA MET A 1 -55.38 -22.18 -29.87
C MET A 1 -54.74 -22.14 -28.49
N PRO A 2 -53.62 -22.87 -28.22
CA PRO A 2 -52.95 -22.76 -26.91
C PRO A 2 -51.88 -21.69 -26.98
N THR A 3 -51.95 -20.76 -26.01
CA THR A 3 -50.99 -19.66 -25.80
C THR A 3 -49.73 -20.21 -25.13
N ILE A 4 -48.59 -20.08 -25.82
CA ILE A 4 -47.28 -20.47 -25.30
C ILE A 4 -46.74 -19.30 -24.45
N ALA A 5 -46.64 -19.48 -23.14
CA ALA A 5 -45.96 -18.56 -22.22
C ALA A 5 -44.49 -18.87 -22.26
N ALA A 6 -43.68 -17.97 -22.84
CA ALA A 6 -42.25 -18.04 -22.79
C ALA A 6 -41.74 -17.54 -21.43
N SER A 7 -41.28 -18.47 -20.59
CA SER A 7 -40.62 -18.16 -19.32
C SER A 7 -39.14 -17.83 -19.63
N SER A 8 -38.81 -16.54 -19.60
CA SER A 8 -37.41 -16.06 -19.69
C SER A 8 -36.77 -16.16 -18.31
N SER A 9 -36.05 -17.23 -18.05
CA SER A 9 -35.18 -17.33 -16.87
C SER A 9 -33.94 -16.47 -17.09
N VAL A 10 -33.93 -15.29 -16.45
CA VAL A 10 -32.70 -14.48 -16.34
C VAL A 10 -31.77 -15.19 -15.38
N SER A 11 -30.75 -15.83 -15.91
CA SER A 11 -29.65 -16.38 -15.11
C SER A 11 -28.83 -15.21 -14.56
N VAL A 12 -29.04 -14.85 -13.30
CA VAL A 12 -28.17 -13.94 -12.57
C VAL A 12 -26.90 -14.71 -12.28
N LEU A 13 -25.82 -14.39 -13.02
CA LEU A 13 -24.48 -14.88 -12.69
C LEU A 13 -24.15 -14.43 -11.26
N PRO A 14 -23.64 -15.34 -10.39
CA PRO A 14 -23.28 -14.95 -9.03
C PRO A 14 -22.19 -13.89 -9.12
N ALA A 15 -22.41 -12.74 -8.47
CA ALA A 15 -21.38 -11.74 -8.29
C ALA A 15 -20.15 -12.42 -7.68
N ARG A 16 -19.01 -12.32 -8.34
CA ARG A 16 -17.75 -12.79 -7.78
C ARG A 16 -17.52 -11.95 -6.52
N HIS A 17 -17.74 -12.53 -5.36
CA HIS A 17 -17.36 -11.94 -4.08
C HIS A 17 -15.83 -11.89 -4.00
N HIS A 18 -15.23 -10.89 -4.63
CA HIS A 18 -13.85 -10.54 -4.33
C HIS A 18 -13.88 -9.89 -2.95
N SER A 19 -13.35 -10.60 -1.96
CA SER A 19 -13.15 -10.00 -0.64
C SER A 19 -12.25 -8.76 -0.83
N PRO A 20 -12.66 -7.58 -0.32
CA PRO A 20 -11.85 -6.37 -0.48
C PRO A 20 -10.49 -6.53 0.18
N ALA A 21 -9.47 -5.87 -0.37
CA ALA A 21 -8.14 -5.82 0.23
C ALA A 21 -8.16 -5.02 1.54
N ILE A 22 -9.01 -3.99 1.59
CA ILE A 22 -9.28 -3.21 2.81
C ILE A 22 -10.80 -3.01 2.88
N ASP A 23 -11.37 -3.28 4.06
CA ASP A 23 -12.75 -3.00 4.40
C ASP A 23 -12.77 -2.31 5.78
N ALA A 24 -13.24 -1.07 5.84
CA ALA A 24 -13.39 -0.33 7.09
C ALA A 24 -14.77 0.35 7.12
N SER A 25 -15.44 0.25 8.26
CA SER A 25 -16.75 0.84 8.46
C SER A 25 -16.85 1.52 9.83
N GLY A 26 -17.30 2.79 9.81
CA GLY A 26 -17.49 3.60 10.98
C GLY A 26 -16.22 3.79 11.83
N LEU A 27 -15.04 3.82 11.19
CA LEU A 27 -13.76 3.83 11.88
C LEU A 27 -13.54 5.14 12.63
N VAL A 28 -13.31 5.05 13.94
CA VAL A 28 -13.05 6.19 14.83
C VAL A 28 -11.67 6.06 15.48
N LYS A 29 -10.94 7.19 15.52
CA LYS A 29 -9.68 7.33 16.26
C LYS A 29 -9.55 8.71 16.87
N THR A 30 -9.28 8.74 18.17
CA THR A 30 -9.12 9.98 18.97
C THR A 30 -7.75 9.99 19.63
N PHE A 31 -7.14 11.16 19.73
CA PHE A 31 -5.92 11.44 20.47
C PHE A 31 -6.17 12.61 21.43
N GLY A 32 -6.35 12.33 22.72
CA GLY A 32 -6.80 13.33 23.68
C GLY A 32 -8.15 13.92 23.25
N SER A 33 -8.22 15.22 23.02
CA SER A 33 -9.41 15.91 22.51
C SER A 33 -9.55 15.92 20.98
N LEU A 34 -8.51 15.53 20.25
CA LEU A 34 -8.51 15.52 18.79
C LEU A 34 -9.12 14.23 18.25
N ARG A 35 -10.24 14.33 17.54
CA ARG A 35 -10.85 13.22 16.80
C ARG A 35 -10.24 13.17 15.40
N ALA A 36 -9.23 12.32 15.23
CA ALA A 36 -8.46 12.21 13.98
C ALA A 36 -9.20 11.41 12.89
N LEU A 37 -10.04 10.44 13.28
CA LEU A 37 -10.97 9.73 12.40
C LEU A 37 -12.35 9.79 13.04
N ASP A 38 -13.36 10.12 12.26
CA ASP A 38 -14.74 10.32 12.71
C ASP A 38 -15.73 9.56 11.83
N GLY A 39 -15.83 8.24 12.03
CA GLY A 39 -16.74 7.39 11.29
C GLY A 39 -16.29 7.13 9.83
N LEU A 40 -14.99 6.96 9.59
CA LEU A 40 -14.46 6.70 8.25
C LEU A 40 -14.94 5.34 7.73
N ASP A 41 -15.51 5.35 6.52
CA ASP A 41 -15.76 4.16 5.70
C ASP A 41 -14.74 4.12 4.56
N LEU A 42 -14.17 2.94 4.30
CA LEU A 42 -13.19 2.73 3.23
C LEU A 42 -13.31 1.29 2.72
N ASP A 43 -13.57 1.16 1.43
CA ASP A 43 -13.53 -0.10 0.70
C ASP A 43 -12.47 -0.03 -0.41
N VAL A 44 -11.58 -1.03 -0.48
CA VAL A 44 -10.53 -1.13 -1.50
C VAL A 44 -10.60 -2.51 -2.13
N GLU A 45 -11.01 -2.56 -3.39
CA GLU A 45 -11.05 -3.80 -4.16
C GLU A 45 -9.64 -4.40 -4.35
N THR A 46 -9.56 -5.74 -4.25
CA THR A 46 -8.32 -6.48 -4.53
C THR A 46 -7.86 -6.30 -5.98
N GLY A 47 -6.55 -6.12 -6.18
CA GLY A 47 -5.93 -6.00 -7.51
C GLY A 47 -6.17 -4.65 -8.19
N ARG A 48 -6.59 -3.62 -7.45
CA ARG A 48 -6.83 -2.28 -7.96
C ARG A 48 -5.84 -1.25 -7.41
N ILE A 49 -5.69 -0.17 -8.15
CA ILE A 49 -5.04 1.05 -7.65
C ILE A 49 -6.13 1.93 -7.07
N HIS A 50 -6.01 2.24 -5.78
CA HIS A 50 -6.97 3.07 -5.05
C HIS A 50 -6.30 4.36 -4.54
N GLY A 51 -6.78 5.51 -5.00
CA GLY A 51 -6.29 6.81 -4.55
C GLY A 51 -7.04 7.27 -3.28
N PHE A 52 -6.32 7.40 -2.16
CA PHE A 52 -6.86 7.92 -0.91
C PHE A 52 -6.52 9.40 -0.76
N LEU A 53 -7.43 10.27 -1.19
CA LEU A 53 -7.22 11.71 -1.30
C LEU A 53 -7.88 12.47 -0.15
N GLY A 54 -7.31 13.61 0.20
CA GLY A 54 -7.85 14.50 1.23
C GLY A 54 -6.85 15.58 1.64
N PRO A 55 -7.30 16.67 2.26
CA PRO A 55 -6.41 17.74 2.73
C PRO A 55 -5.44 17.25 3.81
N ASN A 56 -4.42 18.08 4.11
CA ASN A 56 -3.53 17.80 5.23
C ASN A 56 -4.34 17.84 6.53
N GLY A 57 -4.08 16.89 7.42
CA GLY A 57 -4.85 16.73 8.65
C GLY A 57 -6.14 15.94 8.52
N ALA A 58 -6.55 15.50 7.32
CA ALA A 58 -7.77 14.68 7.11
C ALA A 58 -7.69 13.24 7.66
N GLY A 59 -6.67 12.89 8.42
CA GLY A 59 -6.53 11.56 9.03
C GLY A 59 -5.90 10.50 8.14
N LYS A 60 -5.39 10.82 6.93
CA LYS A 60 -4.82 9.84 5.99
C LYS A 60 -3.75 8.95 6.63
N SER A 61 -2.69 9.53 7.17
CA SER A 61 -1.62 8.77 7.83
C SER A 61 -2.09 8.07 9.11
N THR A 62 -3.11 8.60 9.80
CA THR A 62 -3.76 7.93 10.94
C THR A 62 -4.48 6.69 10.48
N THR A 63 -5.25 6.76 9.39
CA THR A 63 -5.92 5.61 8.76
C THR A 63 -4.90 4.53 8.42
N ILE A 64 -3.83 4.87 7.67
CA ILE A 64 -2.77 3.93 7.30
C ILE A 64 -2.17 3.25 8.54
N ARG A 65 -1.88 3.99 9.61
CA ARG A 65 -1.32 3.41 10.84
C ARG A 65 -2.31 2.49 11.55
N VAL A 66 -3.62 2.75 11.47
CA VAL A 66 -4.65 1.83 11.97
C VAL A 66 -4.73 0.57 11.10
N LEU A 67 -4.68 0.69 9.77
CA LEU A 67 -4.68 -0.44 8.84
C LEU A 67 -3.48 -1.38 9.05
N LEU A 68 -2.32 -0.81 9.40
CA LEU A 68 -1.09 -1.57 9.68
C LEU A 68 -1.00 -2.07 11.14
N GLY A 69 -2.02 -1.81 11.98
CA GLY A 69 -2.03 -2.22 13.37
C GLY A 69 -1.09 -1.42 14.29
N MET A 70 -0.50 -0.32 13.80
CA MET A 70 0.35 0.57 14.59
C MET A 70 -0.45 1.38 15.61
N TYR A 71 -1.71 1.72 15.27
CA TYR A 71 -2.65 2.37 16.16
C TYR A 71 -3.90 1.50 16.34
N ARG A 72 -4.38 1.43 17.59
CA ARG A 72 -5.68 0.83 17.89
C ARG A 72 -6.78 1.81 17.54
N ARG A 73 -7.81 1.34 16.80
CA ARG A 73 -9.05 2.08 16.63
C ARG A 73 -9.82 2.17 17.95
N ASP A 74 -10.60 3.22 18.12
CA ASP A 74 -11.46 3.40 19.29
C ASP A 74 -12.81 2.71 19.07
N SER A 75 -13.36 2.82 17.84
CA SER A 75 -14.59 2.10 17.42
C SER A 75 -14.60 1.85 15.92
N GLY A 76 -15.65 1.18 15.43
CA GLY A 76 -15.80 0.74 14.05
C GLY A 76 -15.17 -0.63 13.78
N VAL A 77 -15.26 -1.05 12.53
CA VAL A 77 -14.73 -2.33 12.06
C VAL A 77 -13.65 -2.01 11.02
N VAL A 78 -12.56 -2.81 10.99
CA VAL A 78 -11.55 -2.76 9.95
C VAL A 78 -11.02 -4.16 9.66
N ARG A 79 -10.90 -4.47 8.37
CA ARG A 79 -10.27 -5.69 7.86
C ARG A 79 -9.25 -5.30 6.80
N VAL A 80 -8.07 -5.91 6.86
CA VAL A 80 -7.01 -5.78 5.85
C VAL A 80 -6.66 -7.19 5.41
N LEU A 81 -6.83 -7.49 4.12
CA LEU A 81 -6.69 -8.83 3.57
C LEU A 81 -7.51 -9.88 4.35
N GLY A 82 -8.72 -9.49 4.79
CA GLY A 82 -9.62 -10.30 5.60
C GLY A 82 -9.27 -10.42 7.09
N MET A 83 -8.16 -9.83 7.54
CA MET A 83 -7.64 -9.93 8.92
C MET A 83 -7.91 -8.66 9.72
N ASP A 84 -8.07 -8.76 11.04
CA ASP A 84 -8.22 -7.60 11.93
C ASP A 84 -6.84 -7.09 12.38
N PRO A 85 -6.44 -5.83 12.04
CA PRO A 85 -5.14 -5.29 12.43
C PRO A 85 -4.88 -5.26 13.93
N ARG A 86 -5.91 -5.31 14.75
CA ARG A 86 -5.78 -5.35 16.21
C ARG A 86 -5.14 -6.65 16.71
N TYR A 87 -5.37 -7.75 16.02
CA TYR A 87 -4.94 -9.09 16.45
C TYR A 87 -3.95 -9.74 15.49
N ASP A 88 -3.99 -9.36 14.21
CA ASP A 88 -3.23 -10.00 13.13
C ASP A 88 -2.17 -9.06 12.50
N ALA A 89 -1.75 -7.99 13.19
CA ALA A 89 -0.84 -6.98 12.62
C ALA A 89 0.43 -7.61 11.99
N GLU A 90 1.03 -8.60 12.62
CA GLU A 90 2.21 -9.29 12.10
C GLU A 90 1.90 -10.03 10.78
N ARG A 91 0.77 -10.73 10.71
CA ARG A 91 0.35 -11.46 9.50
C ARG A 91 0.02 -10.50 8.35
N ILE A 92 -0.60 -9.36 8.67
CA ILE A 92 -0.90 -8.30 7.71
C ILE A 92 0.40 -7.71 7.17
N THR A 93 1.34 -7.31 8.04
CA THR A 93 2.58 -6.66 7.63
C THR A 93 3.50 -7.56 6.82
N ARG A 94 3.44 -8.88 6.99
CA ARG A 94 4.13 -9.85 6.12
C ARG A 94 3.59 -9.87 4.69
N ARG A 95 2.31 -9.52 4.49
CA ARG A 95 1.62 -9.48 3.20
C ARG A 95 1.48 -8.08 2.61
N CYS A 96 1.94 -7.06 3.36
CA CYS A 96 1.88 -5.66 2.96
C CYS A 96 3.27 -5.07 2.78
N ALA A 97 3.43 -4.18 1.80
CA ALA A 97 4.55 -3.27 1.73
C ALA A 97 4.07 -1.85 2.05
N TYR A 98 4.81 -1.12 2.88
CA TYR A 98 4.47 0.24 3.27
C TYR A 98 5.60 1.20 2.96
N VAL A 99 5.29 2.32 2.32
CA VAL A 99 6.18 3.45 2.09
C VAL A 99 5.63 4.64 2.85
N PRO A 100 6.30 5.10 3.92
CA PRO A 100 5.86 6.29 4.68
C PRO A 100 6.17 7.59 3.92
N GLY A 101 5.40 8.64 4.20
CA GLY A 101 5.63 9.96 3.62
C GLY A 101 6.92 10.64 4.10
N ASP A 102 7.36 10.31 5.32
CA ASP A 102 8.68 10.71 5.84
C ASP A 102 9.57 9.48 6.01
N VAL A 103 10.56 9.38 5.11
CA VAL A 103 11.44 8.21 5.00
C VAL A 103 12.67 8.40 5.88
N ALA A 104 12.75 7.58 6.94
CA ALA A 104 13.94 7.41 7.78
C ALA A 104 14.64 6.09 7.44
N LEU A 105 15.90 6.16 7.03
CA LEU A 105 16.75 5.01 6.70
C LEU A 105 18.04 5.07 7.53
N TRP A 106 18.77 3.96 7.57
CA TRP A 106 20.04 3.86 8.29
C TRP A 106 21.16 4.67 7.58
N PRO A 107 21.67 5.76 8.17
CA PRO A 107 22.58 6.69 7.47
C PRO A 107 23.91 6.07 7.06
N THR A 108 24.36 5.05 7.78
CA THR A 108 25.66 4.38 7.58
C THR A 108 25.62 3.27 6.54
N LEU A 109 24.44 2.76 6.21
CA LEU A 109 24.29 1.74 5.17
C LEU A 109 24.30 2.38 3.79
N THR A 110 24.71 1.60 2.78
CA THR A 110 24.48 1.96 1.38
C THR A 110 23.03 1.68 0.98
N GLY A 111 22.59 2.18 -0.19
CA GLY A 111 21.29 1.85 -0.75
C GLY A 111 21.10 0.34 -0.88
N ALA A 112 22.07 -0.38 -1.44
CA ALA A 112 22.03 -1.84 -1.58
C ALA A 112 21.91 -2.54 -0.22
N GLN A 113 22.73 -2.17 0.76
CA GLN A 113 22.67 -2.73 2.12
C GLN A 113 21.31 -2.45 2.79
N THR A 114 20.73 -1.27 2.52
CA THR A 114 19.40 -0.92 3.02
C THR A 114 18.31 -1.79 2.38
N LEU A 115 18.38 -2.03 1.07
CA LEU A 115 17.48 -2.96 0.37
C LEU A 115 17.62 -4.39 0.89
N ASP A 116 18.86 -4.86 1.14
CA ASP A 116 19.12 -6.16 1.76
C ASP A 116 18.48 -6.27 3.16
N ALA A 117 18.67 -5.24 4.00
CA ALA A 117 18.11 -5.21 5.34
C ALA A 117 16.56 -5.20 5.32
N LEU A 118 15.95 -4.40 4.45
CA LEU A 118 14.49 -4.36 4.29
C LEU A 118 13.94 -5.69 3.76
N ALA A 119 14.63 -6.36 2.84
CA ALA A 119 14.24 -7.67 2.35
C ALA A 119 14.34 -8.76 3.43
N ALA A 120 15.34 -8.69 4.30
CA ALA A 120 15.50 -9.63 5.42
C ALA A 120 14.38 -9.50 6.48
N LEU A 121 13.80 -8.31 6.64
CA LEU A 121 12.66 -8.07 7.54
C LEU A 121 11.33 -8.56 6.95
N ARG A 122 11.30 -8.91 5.67
CA ARG A 122 10.14 -9.39 4.93
C ARG A 122 10.38 -10.82 4.44
N SER A 123 9.40 -11.41 3.81
CA SER A 123 9.50 -12.78 3.25
C SER A 123 10.35 -12.88 1.97
N GLY A 124 11.23 -11.91 1.71
CA GLY A 124 12.11 -11.88 0.55
C GLY A 124 11.88 -10.70 -0.39
N ARG A 125 12.46 -10.78 -1.58
CA ARG A 125 12.33 -9.79 -2.68
C ARG A 125 12.47 -10.46 -4.04
N ASP A 126 11.86 -9.89 -5.05
CA ASP A 126 12.14 -10.18 -6.45
C ASP A 126 13.40 -9.38 -6.89
N ARG A 127 14.53 -10.09 -7.03
CA ARG A 127 15.82 -9.46 -7.39
C ARG A 127 15.82 -8.90 -8.81
N THR A 128 15.13 -9.53 -9.74
CA THR A 128 15.02 -9.03 -11.12
C THR A 128 14.24 -7.74 -11.12
N ARG A 129 13.07 -7.74 -10.48
CA ARG A 129 12.25 -6.53 -10.36
C ARG A 129 12.95 -5.41 -9.59
N GLU A 130 13.73 -5.74 -8.57
CA GLU A 130 14.52 -4.75 -7.83
C GLU A 130 15.57 -4.08 -8.74
N ALA A 131 16.29 -4.86 -9.56
CA ALA A 131 17.29 -4.33 -10.49
C ALA A 131 16.63 -3.40 -11.54
N ASP A 132 15.52 -3.82 -12.14
CA ASP A 132 14.76 -3.00 -13.08
C ASP A 132 14.32 -1.66 -12.46
N LEU A 133 13.85 -1.69 -11.22
CA LEU A 133 13.42 -0.49 -10.51
C LEU A 133 14.60 0.42 -10.14
N ILE A 134 15.74 -0.13 -9.73
CA ILE A 134 16.98 0.63 -9.47
C ILE A 134 17.38 1.39 -10.73
N GLU A 135 17.39 0.72 -11.88
CA GLU A 135 17.70 1.33 -13.17
C GLU A 135 16.69 2.40 -13.56
N ALA A 136 15.40 2.09 -13.54
CA ALA A 136 14.31 3.01 -13.92
C ALA A 136 14.31 4.28 -13.04
N PHE A 137 14.49 4.13 -11.72
CA PHE A 137 14.59 5.27 -10.81
C PHE A 137 15.96 5.95 -10.84
N ARG A 138 16.92 5.47 -11.63
CA ARG A 138 18.31 5.98 -11.69
C ARG A 138 18.91 6.12 -10.28
N LEU A 139 18.69 5.10 -9.44
CA LEU A 139 19.19 5.07 -8.08
C LEU A 139 20.63 4.49 -8.11
N ASP A 140 21.59 5.20 -7.53
CA ASP A 140 22.94 4.64 -7.31
C ASP A 140 22.93 3.88 -5.96
N PRO A 141 22.85 2.54 -5.95
CA PRO A 141 22.70 1.76 -4.74
C PRO A 141 23.98 1.65 -3.91
N HIS A 142 25.13 2.09 -4.45
CA HIS A 142 26.44 1.97 -3.79
C HIS A 142 26.76 3.15 -2.86
N LYS A 143 26.03 4.26 -3.00
CA LYS A 143 26.22 5.43 -2.13
C LYS A 143 25.64 5.20 -0.73
N PRO A 144 26.29 5.74 0.32
CA PRO A 144 25.74 5.71 1.67
C PRO A 144 24.50 6.58 1.77
N VAL A 145 23.50 6.10 2.53
CA VAL A 145 22.19 6.77 2.68
C VAL A 145 22.30 8.20 3.20
N ARG A 146 23.31 8.50 4.04
CA ARG A 146 23.57 9.87 4.52
C ARG A 146 23.84 10.88 3.39
N SER A 147 24.30 10.43 2.22
CA SER A 147 24.55 11.28 1.04
C SER A 147 23.34 11.41 0.14
N TYR A 148 22.26 10.69 0.40
CA TYR A 148 21.05 10.75 -0.41
C TYR A 148 20.22 12.01 -0.12
N SER A 149 19.71 12.62 -1.18
CA SER A 149 18.62 13.59 -1.09
C SER A 149 17.35 12.94 -0.52
N LYS A 150 16.36 13.76 -0.12
CA LYS A 150 15.03 13.25 0.26
C LYS A 150 14.46 12.34 -0.83
N GLY A 151 14.52 12.76 -2.11
CA GLY A 151 14.02 11.97 -3.24
C GLY A 151 14.74 10.63 -3.40
N ASN A 152 16.07 10.58 -3.22
CA ASN A 152 16.79 9.30 -3.31
C ASN A 152 16.46 8.35 -2.16
N ARG A 153 16.23 8.85 -0.93
CA ARG A 153 15.72 8.01 0.16
C ARG A 153 14.31 7.47 -0.16
N GLN A 154 13.46 8.31 -0.74
CA GLN A 154 12.14 7.89 -1.21
C GLN A 154 12.23 6.77 -2.25
N LYS A 155 13.12 6.91 -3.24
CA LYS A 155 13.36 5.87 -4.28
C LYS A 155 13.77 4.54 -3.66
N VAL A 156 14.64 4.51 -2.65
CA VAL A 156 15.02 3.27 -1.96
C VAL A 156 13.79 2.57 -1.38
N MET A 157 12.90 3.32 -0.71
CA MET A 157 11.67 2.74 -0.15
C MET A 157 10.69 2.26 -1.22
N LEU A 158 10.56 3.00 -2.33
CA LEU A 158 9.73 2.60 -3.47
C LEU A 158 10.25 1.31 -4.12
N VAL A 159 11.56 1.22 -4.37
CA VAL A 159 12.20 0.01 -4.88
C VAL A 159 11.93 -1.17 -3.94
N ALA A 160 12.19 -1.00 -2.64
CA ALA A 160 11.97 -2.06 -1.65
C ALA A 160 10.50 -2.52 -1.59
N ALA A 161 9.54 -1.60 -1.69
CA ALA A 161 8.11 -1.93 -1.62
C ALA A 161 7.59 -2.59 -2.91
N LEU A 162 8.01 -2.06 -4.08
CA LEU A 162 7.51 -2.54 -5.38
C LEU A 162 8.22 -3.81 -5.87
N ALA A 163 9.39 -4.15 -5.31
CA ALA A 163 10.06 -5.43 -5.51
C ALA A 163 9.69 -6.50 -4.47
N ALA A 164 8.97 -6.13 -3.40
CA ALA A 164 8.54 -7.10 -2.39
C ALA A 164 7.44 -8.01 -2.92
N PRO A 165 7.46 -9.32 -2.62
CA PRO A 165 6.35 -10.22 -2.88
C PRO A 165 5.25 -9.98 -1.85
N CYS A 166 4.27 -9.15 -2.19
CA CYS A 166 3.17 -8.79 -1.28
C CYS A 166 1.85 -8.63 -2.03
N ASP A 167 0.74 -8.75 -1.31
CA ASP A 167 -0.62 -8.63 -1.87
C ASP A 167 -1.10 -7.18 -1.88
N LEU A 168 -0.62 -6.37 -0.92
CA LEU A 168 -1.04 -4.98 -0.73
C LEU A 168 0.18 -4.07 -0.60
N VAL A 169 0.21 -2.99 -1.36
CA VAL A 169 1.19 -1.91 -1.25
C VAL A 169 0.49 -0.66 -0.76
N ILE A 170 0.90 -0.13 0.38
CA ILE A 170 0.37 1.12 0.95
C ILE A 170 1.43 2.21 0.80
N LEU A 171 1.06 3.31 0.18
CA LEU A 171 1.95 4.41 -0.15
C LEU A 171 1.41 5.72 0.46
N ASP A 172 2.18 6.33 1.35
CA ASP A 172 1.86 7.62 1.96
C ASP A 172 2.73 8.71 1.31
N GLU A 173 2.13 9.62 0.55
CA GLU A 173 2.80 10.69 -0.20
C GLU A 173 4.00 10.22 -1.06
N PRO A 174 3.87 9.16 -1.87
CA PRO A 174 4.99 8.45 -2.49
C PRO A 174 5.84 9.28 -3.47
N THR A 175 5.28 10.36 -4.01
CA THR A 175 5.98 11.24 -4.97
C THR A 175 6.71 12.41 -4.30
N SER A 176 6.65 12.51 -2.96
CA SER A 176 7.31 13.59 -2.24
C SER A 176 8.83 13.59 -2.47
N GLY A 177 9.34 14.67 -3.06
CA GLY A 177 10.76 14.83 -3.39
C GLY A 177 11.24 14.13 -4.66
N LEU A 178 10.34 13.54 -5.46
CA LEU A 178 10.62 13.06 -6.81
C LEU A 178 10.48 14.22 -7.80
N ASP A 179 11.35 14.23 -8.81
CA ASP A 179 11.16 15.10 -9.97
C ASP A 179 10.05 14.54 -10.91
N PRO A 180 9.54 15.33 -11.86
CA PRO A 180 8.44 14.91 -12.74
C PRO A 180 8.71 13.62 -13.50
N LEU A 181 9.93 13.42 -14.03
CA LEU A 181 10.27 12.19 -14.74
C LEU A 181 10.25 10.97 -13.83
N GLN A 182 10.73 11.13 -12.60
CA GLN A 182 10.69 10.05 -11.60
C GLN A 182 9.28 9.77 -11.11
N ALA A 183 8.39 10.76 -11.11
CA ALA A 183 6.97 10.56 -10.82
C ALA A 183 6.28 9.74 -11.92
N GLU A 184 6.65 9.90 -13.19
CA GLU A 184 6.17 9.05 -14.28
C GLU A 184 6.63 7.60 -14.11
N VAL A 185 7.91 7.38 -13.82
CA VAL A 185 8.45 6.04 -13.51
C VAL A 185 7.70 5.39 -12.35
N PHE A 186 7.39 6.15 -11.31
CA PHE A 186 6.57 5.68 -10.19
C PHE A 186 5.18 5.22 -10.65
N VAL A 187 4.48 6.01 -11.47
CA VAL A 187 3.15 5.66 -11.98
C VAL A 187 3.19 4.36 -12.79
N GLU A 188 4.19 4.20 -13.66
CA GLU A 188 4.37 2.97 -14.43
C GLU A 188 4.65 1.77 -13.53
N ALA A 189 5.50 1.94 -12.50
CA ALA A 189 5.81 0.88 -11.56
C ALA A 189 4.60 0.43 -10.74
N VAL A 190 3.72 1.37 -10.36
CA VAL A 190 2.45 1.09 -9.67
C VAL A 190 1.47 0.37 -10.60
N ARG A 191 1.34 0.80 -11.86
CA ARG A 191 0.50 0.13 -12.86
C ARG A 191 0.97 -1.30 -13.11
N TYR A 192 2.28 -1.51 -13.22
CA TYR A 192 2.85 -2.84 -13.34
C TYR A 192 2.48 -3.72 -12.13
N ALA A 193 2.63 -3.20 -10.90
CA ALA A 193 2.28 -3.94 -9.69
C ALA A 193 0.80 -4.37 -9.67
N ALA A 194 -0.10 -3.47 -10.03
CA ALA A 194 -1.53 -3.78 -10.16
C ALA A 194 -1.81 -4.80 -11.28
N GLY A 195 -1.12 -4.69 -12.41
CA GLY A 195 -1.19 -5.66 -13.51
C GLY A 195 -0.74 -7.08 -13.12
N GLN A 196 0.09 -7.21 -12.07
CA GLN A 196 0.47 -8.49 -11.46
C GLN A 196 -0.52 -8.95 -10.36
N GLY A 197 -1.68 -8.29 -10.24
CA GLY A 197 -2.74 -8.65 -9.29
C GLY A 197 -2.54 -8.06 -7.87
N ARG A 198 -1.53 -7.21 -7.65
CA ARG A 198 -1.35 -6.53 -6.37
C ARG A 198 -2.34 -5.38 -6.20
N THR A 199 -2.78 -5.13 -4.98
CA THR A 199 -3.56 -3.94 -4.61
C THR A 199 -2.60 -2.81 -4.22
N VAL A 200 -2.82 -1.58 -4.68
CA VAL A 200 -1.99 -0.42 -4.38
C VAL A 200 -2.83 0.74 -3.91
#